data_a4d6a0fcf9dcbe4b2a694e4a9a199361
#
_entry.id   a4d6a0fcf9dcbe4b2a694e4a9a199361
#
_cell.length_a   1.000
_cell.length_b   1.000
_cell.length_c   1.000
_cell.angle_alpha   90.00
_cell.angle_beta   90.00
_cell.angle_gamma   90.00
#
_symmetry.space_group_name_H-M   'P 1'
#
loop_
_entity.id
_entity.type
_entity.pdbx_description
1 polymer ?
#
loop_
_entity_poly.entity_id
_entity_poly.type
_entity_poly.pdbx_seq_one_letter_code
_entity_poly.pdbx_strand_id
1 'polypeptide(L)'
;MTQFKYTPEMKDWMRENYLLPIGELTTQFNQHFSVDKTKETLNGLKKRLGLRTGRTGCFQKGHVPHNAGTKGKIPTSVTSFKKGSIPPNRREVGSERTLDRYIYIKVAHHQRWRLKHHVIWERHHGKLPTGSILIFKDGDPQNCQIDNLLMISRKENVILNKRYPNTPTEYKKTTVNLARIHIAIRNREGKK
;
A
#
# COMPACT_ATOMS: atom_id res chain seq x y z
N MET A 1 40.39 0.55 -11.66
CA MET A 1 40.43 -0.91 -11.44
C MET A 1 39.96 -1.59 -12.72
N THR A 2 40.84 -2.42 -13.36
CA THR A 2 40.51 -3.13 -14.59
C THR A 2 39.52 -4.25 -14.28
N GLN A 3 38.38 -4.25 -14.97
CA GLN A 3 37.36 -5.29 -14.81
C GLN A 3 37.90 -6.65 -15.26
N PHE A 4 37.76 -7.68 -14.44
CA PHE A 4 38.17 -9.05 -14.76
C PHE A 4 37.39 -9.58 -15.96
N LYS A 5 38.09 -10.04 -17.01
CA LYS A 5 37.48 -10.60 -18.21
C LYS A 5 37.46 -12.12 -18.13
N TYR A 6 36.28 -12.71 -18.19
CA TYR A 6 36.11 -14.16 -18.25
C TYR A 6 36.46 -14.67 -19.65
N THR A 7 37.31 -15.67 -19.73
CA THR A 7 37.69 -16.34 -20.97
C THR A 7 36.50 -17.15 -21.56
N PRO A 8 36.51 -17.49 -22.86
CA PRO A 8 35.52 -18.42 -23.42
C PRO A 8 35.44 -19.74 -22.64
N GLU A 9 36.58 -20.36 -22.34
CA GLU A 9 36.71 -21.60 -21.58
C GLU A 9 36.05 -21.54 -20.22
N MET A 10 36.24 -20.44 -19.48
CA MET A 10 35.57 -20.22 -18.19
C MET A 10 34.05 -20.17 -18.33
N LYS A 11 33.56 -19.60 -19.43
CA LYS A 11 32.10 -19.52 -19.68
C LYS A 11 31.54 -20.86 -20.08
N ASP A 12 32.26 -21.66 -20.86
CA ASP A 12 31.84 -22.99 -21.26
C ASP A 12 31.84 -23.97 -20.10
N TRP A 13 32.88 -23.94 -19.27
CA TRP A 13 32.92 -24.71 -18.02
C TRP A 13 31.74 -24.33 -17.11
N MET A 14 31.38 -23.05 -17.04
CA MET A 14 30.21 -22.60 -16.26
C MET A 14 28.90 -23.16 -16.83
N ARG A 15 28.77 -23.29 -18.16
CA ARG A 15 27.59 -23.89 -18.82
C ARG A 15 27.44 -25.37 -18.55
N GLU A 16 28.55 -26.07 -18.43
CA GLU A 16 28.54 -27.51 -18.10
C GLU A 16 28.21 -27.77 -16.64
N ASN A 17 28.71 -26.94 -15.74
CA ASN A 17 28.65 -27.16 -14.28
C ASN A 17 27.59 -26.31 -13.55
N TYR A 18 26.74 -25.54 -14.23
CA TYR A 18 25.84 -24.57 -13.59
C TYR A 18 24.78 -25.17 -12.65
N LEU A 19 24.53 -26.48 -12.71
CA LEU A 19 23.58 -27.17 -11.84
C LEU A 19 24.14 -27.44 -10.45
N LEU A 20 25.45 -27.40 -10.27
CA LEU A 20 26.09 -27.60 -8.98
C LEU A 20 25.62 -26.50 -7.96
N PRO A 21 25.56 -26.87 -6.67
CA PRO A 21 25.38 -25.87 -5.60
C PRO A 21 26.44 -24.78 -5.70
N ILE A 22 26.05 -23.52 -5.50
CA ILE A 22 26.95 -22.39 -5.74
C ILE A 22 28.24 -22.44 -4.91
N GLY A 23 28.21 -23.03 -3.73
CA GLY A 23 29.41 -23.24 -2.90
C GLY A 23 30.43 -24.17 -3.59
N GLU A 24 29.98 -25.36 -3.98
CA GLU A 24 30.80 -26.37 -4.68
C GLU A 24 31.29 -25.83 -6.03
N LEU A 25 30.42 -25.24 -6.81
CA LEU A 25 30.73 -24.61 -8.09
C LEU A 25 31.85 -23.56 -7.92
N THR A 26 31.78 -22.75 -6.86
CA THR A 26 32.81 -21.73 -6.60
C THR A 26 34.17 -22.37 -6.28
N THR A 27 34.16 -23.39 -5.44
CA THR A 27 35.40 -24.11 -5.06
C THR A 27 36.03 -24.76 -6.28
N GLN A 28 35.26 -25.52 -7.06
CA GLN A 28 35.76 -26.20 -8.27
C GLN A 28 36.22 -25.23 -9.35
N PHE A 29 35.50 -24.13 -9.56
CA PHE A 29 35.88 -23.08 -10.52
C PHE A 29 37.23 -22.44 -10.17
N ASN A 30 37.40 -22.07 -8.88
CA ASN A 30 38.62 -21.47 -8.41
C ASN A 30 39.81 -22.41 -8.50
N GLN A 31 39.63 -23.69 -8.17
CA GLN A 31 40.66 -24.70 -8.32
C GLN A 31 41.05 -24.94 -9.79
N HIS A 32 40.06 -25.09 -10.68
CA HIS A 32 40.28 -25.40 -12.08
C HIS A 32 41.00 -24.28 -12.84
N PHE A 33 40.63 -23.03 -12.57
CA PHE A 33 41.20 -21.87 -13.27
C PHE A 33 42.26 -21.11 -12.47
N SER A 34 42.65 -21.61 -11.28
CA SER A 34 43.63 -20.96 -10.36
C SER A 34 43.28 -19.48 -10.10
N VAL A 35 41.99 -19.18 -9.86
CA VAL A 35 41.48 -17.85 -9.56
C VAL A 35 40.77 -17.84 -8.20
N ASP A 36 40.66 -16.63 -7.61
CA ASP A 36 39.89 -16.45 -6.39
C ASP A 36 38.66 -15.59 -6.67
N LYS A 37 37.53 -16.26 -6.94
CA LYS A 37 36.25 -15.62 -7.18
C LYS A 37 35.28 -15.93 -6.06
N THR A 38 34.50 -14.94 -5.67
CA THR A 38 33.48 -15.11 -4.64
C THR A 38 32.20 -15.76 -5.22
N LYS A 39 31.37 -16.35 -4.38
CA LYS A 39 30.07 -16.94 -4.73
C LYS A 39 29.17 -15.92 -5.45
N GLU A 40 29.19 -14.68 -4.97
CA GLU A 40 28.38 -13.57 -5.55
C GLU A 40 28.82 -13.25 -6.98
N THR A 41 30.16 -13.23 -7.20
CA THR A 41 30.75 -12.92 -8.51
C THR A 41 30.38 -14.00 -9.54
N LEU A 42 30.51 -15.27 -9.18
CA LEU A 42 30.15 -16.39 -10.06
C LEU A 42 28.64 -16.52 -10.25
N ASN A 43 27.84 -16.23 -9.24
CA ASN A 43 26.38 -16.15 -9.38
C ASN A 43 25.99 -15.00 -10.34
N GLY A 44 26.69 -13.88 -10.31
CA GLY A 44 26.54 -12.79 -11.28
C GLY A 44 26.89 -13.23 -12.71
N LEU A 45 27.95 -14.01 -12.89
CA LEU A 45 28.32 -14.59 -14.19
C LEU A 45 27.23 -15.56 -14.69
N LYS A 46 26.74 -16.45 -13.84
CA LYS A 46 25.68 -17.39 -14.13
C LYS A 46 24.40 -16.70 -14.61
N LYS A 47 24.01 -15.60 -13.95
CA LYS A 47 22.87 -14.75 -14.36
C LYS A 47 23.09 -14.11 -15.75
N ARG A 48 24.29 -13.57 -16.02
CA ARG A 48 24.64 -12.97 -17.33
C ARG A 48 24.65 -13.97 -18.48
N LEU A 49 25.02 -15.22 -18.19
CA LEU A 49 24.97 -16.33 -19.16
C LEU A 49 23.56 -16.95 -19.31
N GLY A 50 22.56 -16.45 -18.58
CA GLY A 50 21.17 -16.95 -18.63
C GLY A 50 20.98 -18.35 -18.05
N LEU A 51 21.96 -18.85 -17.28
CA LEU A 51 21.94 -20.20 -16.74
C LEU A 51 21.02 -20.27 -15.51
N ARG A 52 19.87 -20.89 -15.67
CA ARG A 52 18.85 -21.05 -14.63
C ARG A 52 18.80 -22.49 -14.15
N THR A 53 18.87 -22.72 -12.84
CA THR A 53 18.81 -24.07 -12.25
C THR A 53 17.39 -24.65 -12.19
N GLY A 54 16.38 -23.93 -12.69
CA GLY A 54 14.98 -24.35 -12.56
C GLY A 54 14.40 -24.25 -11.15
N ARG A 55 15.20 -23.92 -10.15
CA ARG A 55 14.73 -23.74 -8.77
C ARG A 55 14.01 -22.41 -8.67
N THR A 56 12.71 -22.43 -8.48
CA THR A 56 11.86 -21.22 -8.38
C THR A 56 11.92 -20.57 -6.99
N GLY A 57 12.48 -21.23 -5.99
CA GLY A 57 12.40 -20.84 -4.58
C GLY A 57 11.01 -20.99 -3.97
N CYS A 58 10.04 -21.42 -4.76
CA CYS A 58 8.67 -21.67 -4.32
C CYS A 58 8.50 -23.13 -3.92
N PHE A 59 7.59 -23.39 -3.00
CA PHE A 59 7.17 -24.76 -2.70
C PHE A 59 6.49 -25.39 -3.92
N GLN A 60 6.72 -26.67 -4.13
CA GLN A 60 6.05 -27.41 -5.19
C GLN A 60 4.53 -27.47 -4.94
N LYS A 61 3.75 -27.53 -6.04
CA LYS A 61 2.29 -27.70 -5.94
C LYS A 61 1.98 -28.98 -5.13
N GLY A 62 1.16 -28.84 -4.09
CA GLY A 62 0.86 -29.97 -3.19
C GLY A 62 1.81 -30.13 -1.99
N HIS A 63 2.83 -29.25 -1.86
CA HIS A 63 3.68 -29.26 -0.67
C HIS A 63 2.85 -29.05 0.60
N VAL A 64 2.97 -29.99 1.53
CA VAL A 64 2.34 -29.90 2.85
C VAL A 64 3.35 -29.29 3.82
N PRO A 65 3.10 -28.11 4.40
CA PRO A 65 3.99 -27.51 5.39
C PRO A 65 4.17 -28.44 6.59
N HIS A 66 5.37 -28.49 7.18
CA HIS A 66 5.66 -29.33 8.36
C HIS A 66 4.71 -29.07 9.55
N ASN A 67 4.11 -27.90 9.62
CA ASN A 67 3.14 -27.50 10.64
C ASN A 67 1.69 -27.68 10.20
N ALA A 68 1.42 -28.32 9.05
CA ALA A 68 0.06 -28.61 8.62
C ALA A 68 -0.66 -29.50 9.64
N GLY A 69 -1.89 -29.13 9.98
CA GLY A 69 -2.69 -29.85 10.97
C GLY A 69 -2.32 -29.59 12.43
N THR A 70 -1.35 -28.71 12.71
CA THR A 70 -0.99 -28.33 14.09
C THR A 70 -1.81 -27.14 14.60
N LYS A 71 -2.63 -26.51 13.73
CA LYS A 71 -3.48 -25.41 14.12
C LYS A 71 -4.40 -25.79 15.27
N GLY A 72 -4.29 -25.08 16.38
CA GLY A 72 -5.05 -25.35 17.60
C GLY A 72 -4.51 -26.48 18.49
N LYS A 73 -3.45 -27.22 18.05
CA LYS A 73 -2.79 -28.26 18.85
C LYS A 73 -1.60 -27.73 19.67
N ILE A 74 -1.04 -26.59 19.26
CA ILE A 74 0.06 -25.96 19.98
C ILE A 74 -0.53 -25.23 21.18
N PRO A 75 -0.15 -25.57 22.41
CA PRO A 75 -0.62 -24.88 23.58
C PRO A 75 -0.23 -23.40 23.50
N THR A 76 -1.16 -22.52 23.85
CA THR A 76 -0.89 -21.08 23.90
C THR A 76 0.20 -20.81 24.97
N SER A 77 1.24 -20.07 24.57
CA SER A 77 2.27 -19.63 25.51
C SER A 77 1.65 -18.84 26.69
N VAL A 78 2.29 -18.88 27.83
CA VAL A 78 1.90 -18.07 29.01
C VAL A 78 1.84 -16.58 28.67
N THR A 79 2.67 -16.14 27.75
CA THR A 79 2.73 -14.76 27.23
C THR A 79 1.72 -14.45 26.14
N SER A 80 0.98 -15.44 25.65
CA SER A 80 -0.02 -15.23 24.60
C SER A 80 -1.25 -14.51 25.15
N PHE A 81 -1.78 -13.58 24.36
CA PHE A 81 -3.03 -12.93 24.71
C PHE A 81 -4.17 -13.95 24.77
N LYS A 82 -4.89 -13.98 25.88
CA LYS A 82 -6.09 -14.83 26.04
C LYS A 82 -7.23 -14.26 25.21
N LYS A 83 -8.11 -15.14 24.70
CA LYS A 83 -9.35 -14.72 24.03
C LYS A 83 -10.14 -13.80 24.94
N GLY A 84 -10.51 -12.61 24.47
CA GLY A 84 -11.21 -11.59 25.24
C GLY A 84 -10.32 -10.64 26.05
N SER A 85 -8.98 -10.83 26.03
CA SER A 85 -8.06 -9.90 26.66
C SER A 85 -8.18 -8.50 26.06
N ILE A 86 -8.32 -7.51 26.90
CA ILE A 86 -8.39 -6.10 26.49
C ILE A 86 -6.98 -5.53 26.60
N PRO A 87 -6.40 -5.07 25.47
CA PRO A 87 -5.10 -4.42 25.49
C PRO A 87 -5.11 -3.16 26.37
N PRO A 88 -4.05 -2.90 27.15
CA PRO A 88 -4.01 -1.73 28.06
C PRO A 88 -4.06 -0.39 27.33
N ASN A 89 -3.68 -0.35 26.05
CA ASN A 89 -3.73 0.84 25.18
C ASN A 89 -5.04 0.96 24.40
N ARG A 90 -6.07 0.17 24.73
CA ARG A 90 -7.37 0.23 24.07
C ARG A 90 -8.04 1.57 24.37
N ARG A 91 -8.40 2.29 23.31
CA ARG A 91 -9.18 3.50 23.43
C ARG A 91 -10.69 3.19 23.43
N GLU A 92 -11.46 3.94 24.19
CA GLU A 92 -12.91 3.79 24.26
C GLU A 92 -13.62 4.34 23.02
N VAL A 93 -14.86 3.89 22.79
CA VAL A 93 -15.72 4.45 21.73
C VAL A 93 -15.99 5.92 22.04
N GLY A 94 -15.91 6.77 21.03
CA GLY A 94 -15.95 8.22 21.18
C GLY A 94 -14.58 8.90 21.31
N SER A 95 -13.50 8.15 21.58
CA SER A 95 -12.16 8.72 21.60
C SER A 95 -11.79 9.30 20.24
N GLU A 96 -11.08 10.41 20.24
CA GLU A 96 -10.61 11.09 19.03
C GLU A 96 -9.10 10.95 18.87
N ARG A 97 -8.64 11.00 17.63
CA ARG A 97 -7.22 11.12 17.28
C ARG A 97 -7.06 11.92 15.99
N THR A 98 -6.00 12.69 15.91
CA THR A 98 -5.61 13.37 14.67
C THR A 98 -4.60 12.50 13.92
N LEU A 99 -4.85 12.28 12.63
CA LEU A 99 -3.96 11.57 11.72
C LEU A 99 -4.05 12.25 10.35
N ASP A 100 -2.90 12.56 9.73
CA ASP A 100 -2.82 13.18 8.40
C ASP A 100 -3.71 14.42 8.23
N ARG A 101 -3.69 15.33 9.21
CA ARG A 101 -4.49 16.56 9.28
C ARG A 101 -5.98 16.37 9.59
N TYR A 102 -6.52 15.14 9.53
CA TYR A 102 -7.93 14.86 9.80
C TYR A 102 -8.15 14.35 11.23
N ILE A 103 -9.31 14.64 11.78
CA ILE A 103 -9.76 14.07 13.05
C ILE A 103 -10.54 12.78 12.77
N TYR A 104 -10.14 11.72 13.45
CA TYR A 104 -10.84 10.43 13.46
C TYR A 104 -11.51 10.22 14.81
N ILE A 105 -12.70 9.67 14.80
CA ILE A 105 -13.45 9.26 15.98
C ILE A 105 -13.64 7.74 15.98
N LYS A 106 -13.48 7.13 17.14
CA LYS A 106 -13.71 5.70 17.31
C LYS A 106 -15.21 5.43 17.41
N VAL A 107 -15.78 4.71 16.44
CA VAL A 107 -17.24 4.47 16.37
C VAL A 107 -17.65 3.10 16.89
N ALA A 108 -16.74 2.15 17.01
CA ALA A 108 -17.03 0.82 17.54
C ALA A 108 -15.78 0.18 18.17
N HIS A 109 -15.98 -0.87 18.97
CA HIS A 109 -14.90 -1.75 19.43
C HIS A 109 -14.23 -2.43 18.20
N HIS A 110 -13.08 -3.08 18.41
CA HIS A 110 -12.25 -3.67 17.34
C HIS A 110 -11.67 -2.65 16.34
N GLN A 111 -11.19 -1.51 16.87
CA GLN A 111 -10.41 -0.50 16.15
C GLN A 111 -11.12 0.16 14.95
N ARG A 112 -12.43 0.20 14.95
CA ARG A 112 -13.16 0.87 13.88
C ARG A 112 -13.14 2.38 14.08
N TRP A 113 -12.25 3.04 13.33
CA TRP A 113 -12.12 4.48 13.28
C TRP A 113 -12.75 5.03 12.02
N ARG A 114 -13.42 6.17 12.13
CA ARG A 114 -14.02 6.89 11.02
C ARG A 114 -13.66 8.35 11.08
N LEU A 115 -13.62 9.01 9.93
CA LEU A 115 -13.44 10.45 9.84
C LEU A 115 -14.57 11.17 10.60
N LYS A 116 -14.21 12.06 11.54
CA LYS A 116 -15.16 12.74 12.42
C LYS A 116 -16.19 13.54 11.63
N HIS A 117 -15.76 14.30 10.61
CA HIS A 117 -16.67 15.09 9.78
C HIS A 117 -17.69 14.22 9.02
N HIS A 118 -17.35 12.98 8.61
CA HIS A 118 -18.32 12.05 8.02
C HIS A 118 -19.36 11.59 9.05
N VAL A 119 -18.92 11.31 10.27
CA VAL A 119 -19.83 10.87 11.34
C VAL A 119 -20.78 12.00 11.74
N ILE A 120 -20.29 13.24 11.83
CA ILE A 120 -21.12 14.42 12.13
C ILE A 120 -22.13 14.64 11.01
N TRP A 121 -21.69 14.62 9.75
CA TRP A 121 -22.57 14.77 8.60
C TRP A 121 -23.69 13.72 8.60
N GLU A 122 -23.34 12.45 8.79
CA GLU A 122 -24.32 11.37 8.79
C GLU A 122 -25.36 11.47 9.90
N ARG A 123 -24.99 12.03 11.06
CA ARG A 123 -25.94 12.28 12.15
C ARG A 123 -26.99 13.34 11.81
N HIS A 124 -26.62 14.34 11.00
CA HIS A 124 -27.50 15.45 10.66
C HIS A 124 -28.25 15.27 9.34
N HIS A 125 -27.63 14.64 8.35
CA HIS A 125 -28.16 14.55 6.98
C HIS A 125 -28.33 13.12 6.49
N GLY A 126 -28.00 12.12 7.32
CA GLY A 126 -28.02 10.72 6.91
C GLY A 126 -26.81 10.32 6.07
N LYS A 127 -26.85 9.11 5.54
CA LYS A 127 -25.73 8.49 4.81
C LYS A 127 -25.33 9.31 3.58
N LEU A 128 -24.02 9.53 3.44
CA LEU A 128 -23.45 10.23 2.28
C LEU A 128 -23.73 9.45 0.98
N PRO A 129 -24.33 10.07 -0.06
CA PRO A 129 -24.58 9.41 -1.34
C PRO A 129 -23.31 8.96 -2.02
N THR A 130 -23.38 7.83 -2.74
CA THR A 130 -22.25 7.31 -3.52
C THR A 130 -21.81 8.34 -4.59
N GLY A 131 -20.54 8.59 -4.69
CA GLY A 131 -19.98 9.59 -5.62
C GLY A 131 -19.95 11.02 -5.09
N SER A 132 -20.44 11.25 -3.87
CA SER A 132 -20.30 12.53 -3.15
C SER A 132 -19.11 12.52 -2.21
N ILE A 133 -18.61 13.69 -1.91
CA ILE A 133 -17.54 13.96 -0.94
C ILE A 133 -17.92 15.16 -0.08
N LEU A 134 -17.32 15.23 1.10
CA LEU A 134 -17.42 16.39 1.98
C LEU A 134 -16.18 17.26 1.85
N ILE A 135 -16.39 18.56 1.77
CA ILE A 135 -15.32 19.56 1.81
C ILE A 135 -15.55 20.53 2.96
N PHE A 136 -14.49 21.13 3.43
CA PHE A 136 -14.52 22.17 4.46
C PHE A 136 -14.58 23.54 3.80
N LYS A 137 -15.53 24.39 4.20
CA LYS A 137 -15.68 25.75 3.65
C LYS A 137 -14.45 26.60 3.94
N ASP A 138 -13.93 26.52 5.16
CA ASP A 138 -12.73 27.25 5.60
C ASP A 138 -11.42 26.60 5.14
N GLY A 139 -11.47 25.37 4.61
CA GLY A 139 -10.28 24.62 4.21
C GLY A 139 -9.55 23.94 5.36
N ASP A 140 -10.02 24.06 6.61
CA ASP A 140 -9.44 23.43 7.78
C ASP A 140 -10.08 22.04 8.03
N PRO A 141 -9.34 20.94 7.86
CA PRO A 141 -9.84 19.60 8.12
C PRO A 141 -10.14 19.30 9.60
N GLN A 142 -9.68 20.16 10.51
CA GLN A 142 -9.91 20.01 11.95
C GLN A 142 -11.23 20.64 12.39
N ASN A 143 -11.73 21.63 11.65
CA ASN A 143 -13.02 22.25 11.92
C ASN A 143 -14.17 21.39 11.41
N CYS A 144 -14.57 20.41 12.21
CA CYS A 144 -15.64 19.46 11.87
C CYS A 144 -17.05 19.96 12.21
N GLN A 145 -17.28 21.27 12.39
CA GLN A 145 -18.61 21.82 12.61
C GLN A 145 -19.50 21.60 11.40
N ILE A 146 -20.78 21.28 11.63
CA ILE A 146 -21.72 20.93 10.55
C ILE A 146 -21.89 22.09 9.55
N ASP A 147 -21.93 23.33 10.03
CA ASP A 147 -22.07 24.53 9.21
C ASP A 147 -20.86 24.77 8.30
N ASN A 148 -19.69 24.22 8.67
CA ASN A 148 -18.47 24.29 7.88
C ASN A 148 -18.40 23.22 6.80
N LEU A 149 -19.21 22.17 6.90
CA LEU A 149 -19.20 21.07 5.95
C LEU A 149 -20.09 21.37 4.73
N LEU A 150 -19.62 20.98 3.57
CA LEU A 150 -20.36 21.11 2.31
C LEU A 150 -20.22 19.83 1.49
N MET A 151 -21.37 19.27 1.12
CA MET A 151 -21.41 18.10 0.26
C MET A 151 -21.33 18.53 -1.21
N ILE A 152 -20.44 17.91 -1.94
CA ILE A 152 -20.26 18.08 -3.38
C ILE A 152 -20.09 16.73 -4.07
N SER A 153 -20.37 16.68 -5.38
CA SER A 153 -20.05 15.52 -6.19
C SER A 153 -18.56 15.48 -6.55
N ARG A 154 -18.04 14.30 -6.89
CA ARG A 154 -16.67 14.16 -7.39
C ARG A 154 -16.42 14.99 -8.67
N LYS A 155 -17.44 15.14 -9.54
CA LYS A 155 -17.37 15.95 -10.75
C LYS A 155 -17.19 17.45 -10.41
N GLU A 156 -17.97 17.96 -9.45
CA GLU A 156 -17.83 19.32 -8.94
C GLU A 156 -16.43 19.54 -8.34
N ASN A 157 -15.94 18.60 -7.55
CA ASN A 157 -14.59 18.69 -6.95
C ASN A 157 -13.47 18.81 -8.01
N VAL A 158 -13.56 18.04 -9.11
CA VAL A 158 -12.61 18.15 -10.22
C VAL A 158 -12.60 19.56 -10.83
N ILE A 159 -13.78 20.16 -11.02
CA ILE A 159 -13.89 21.51 -11.55
C ILE A 159 -13.33 22.55 -10.58
N LEU A 160 -13.64 22.40 -9.28
CA LEU A 160 -13.13 23.29 -8.23
C LEU A 160 -11.60 23.26 -8.22
N ASN A 161 -10.99 22.09 -8.18
CA ASN A 161 -9.54 21.94 -8.15
C ASN A 161 -8.85 22.45 -9.41
N LYS A 162 -9.49 22.29 -10.58
CA LYS A 162 -8.91 22.71 -11.87
C LYS A 162 -9.08 24.22 -12.14
N ARG A 163 -10.24 24.77 -11.85
CA ARG A 163 -10.58 26.17 -12.22
C ARG A 163 -10.49 27.16 -11.07
N TYR A 164 -10.66 26.68 -9.83
CA TYR A 164 -10.76 27.53 -8.65
C TYR A 164 -9.87 27.02 -7.49
N PRO A 165 -8.58 26.71 -7.72
CA PRO A 165 -7.72 26.08 -6.72
C PRO A 165 -7.50 26.95 -5.47
N ASN A 166 -7.43 28.27 -5.62
CA ASN A 166 -7.10 29.21 -4.56
C ASN A 166 -8.29 30.09 -4.16
N THR A 167 -9.50 29.51 -4.14
CA THR A 167 -10.70 30.27 -3.77
C THR A 167 -10.69 30.61 -2.28
N PRO A 168 -10.83 31.90 -1.90
CA PRO A 168 -11.05 32.31 -0.53
C PRO A 168 -12.27 31.63 0.08
N THR A 169 -12.25 31.41 1.40
CA THR A 169 -13.29 30.73 2.16
C THR A 169 -14.68 31.29 1.91
N GLU A 170 -14.78 32.60 1.86
CA GLU A 170 -16.04 33.34 1.65
C GLU A 170 -16.72 32.97 0.33
N TYR A 171 -15.95 32.73 -0.73
CA TYR A 171 -16.46 32.41 -2.06
C TYR A 171 -16.59 30.90 -2.36
N LYS A 172 -16.23 30.03 -1.43
CA LYS A 172 -16.30 28.57 -1.69
C LYS A 172 -17.70 28.08 -2.07
N LYS A 173 -18.73 28.58 -1.41
CA LYS A 173 -20.12 28.24 -1.75
C LYS A 173 -20.50 28.71 -3.15
N THR A 174 -20.07 29.93 -3.52
CA THR A 174 -20.29 30.52 -4.84
C THR A 174 -19.57 29.71 -5.94
N THR A 175 -18.31 29.34 -5.72
CA THR A 175 -17.55 28.54 -6.69
C THR A 175 -18.11 27.13 -6.86
N VAL A 176 -18.68 26.52 -5.82
CA VAL A 176 -19.42 25.26 -5.94
C VAL A 176 -20.63 25.42 -6.85
N ASN A 177 -21.40 26.53 -6.70
CA ASN A 177 -22.54 26.81 -7.58
C ASN A 177 -22.10 27.04 -9.03
N LEU A 178 -20.98 27.74 -9.24
CA LEU A 178 -20.37 27.91 -10.58
C LEU A 178 -19.96 26.55 -11.17
N ALA A 179 -19.37 25.67 -10.38
CA ALA A 179 -19.03 24.32 -10.83
C ALA A 179 -20.26 23.52 -11.27
N ARG A 180 -21.37 23.65 -10.56
CA ARG A 180 -22.68 23.06 -10.92
C ARG A 180 -23.20 23.59 -12.26
N ILE A 181 -23.13 24.91 -12.46
CA ILE A 181 -23.54 25.54 -13.71
C ILE A 181 -22.67 25.04 -14.88
N HIS A 182 -21.35 24.97 -14.70
CA HIS A 182 -20.47 24.40 -15.73
C HIS A 182 -20.81 22.97 -16.11
N ILE A 183 -21.16 22.13 -15.13
CA ILE A 183 -21.59 20.75 -15.40
C ILE A 183 -22.91 20.74 -16.16
N ALA A 184 -23.88 21.60 -15.78
CA ALA A 184 -25.18 21.67 -16.42
C ALA A 184 -25.07 22.11 -17.89
N ILE A 185 -24.24 23.14 -18.19
CA ILE A 185 -23.97 23.60 -19.56
C ILE A 185 -23.37 22.46 -20.39
N ARG A 186 -22.31 21.84 -19.89
CA ARG A 186 -21.64 20.74 -20.62
C ARG A 186 -22.55 19.55 -20.90
N ASN A 187 -23.46 19.22 -19.98
CA ASN A 187 -24.43 18.16 -20.18
C ASN A 187 -25.50 18.52 -21.23
N ARG A 188 -25.79 19.80 -21.44
CA ARG A 188 -26.70 20.27 -22.51
C ARG A 188 -26.01 20.26 -23.88
N GLU A 189 -24.76 20.68 -23.93
CA GLU A 189 -23.95 20.69 -25.18
C GLU A 189 -23.67 19.27 -25.68
N GLY A 190 -23.39 18.33 -24.77
CA GLY A 190 -23.13 16.92 -25.11
C GLY A 190 -24.36 16.10 -25.48
N LYS A 191 -25.59 16.69 -25.44
CA LYS A 191 -26.85 16.06 -25.88
C LYS A 191 -27.31 16.53 -27.25
N LYS A 192 -26.55 17.41 -27.91
CA LYS A 192 -26.70 17.77 -29.32
C LYS A 192 -25.76 16.92 -30.17
#